data_0730539e31052807447cbced4dcd32a3
#
_entry.id   0730539e31052807447cbced4dcd32a3
#
_cell.length_a   1.000
_cell.length_b   1.000
_cell.length_c   1.000
_cell.angle_alpha   90.00
_cell.angle_beta   90.00
_cell.angle_gamma   90.00
#
_symmetry.space_group_name_H-M   'P 1'
#
loop_
_entity.id
_entity.type
_entity.pdbx_description
1 polymer ?
#
loop_
_entity_poly.entity_id
_entity_poly.type
_entity_poly.pdbx_seq_one_letter_code
_entity_poly.pdbx_strand_id
1 'polypeptide(L)'
;MDIPRRAFLGGAAAAGLPAFAGVNLFGAAPSAAKRTEASPWETADGSATDAVFVRRAYIDLAGRIPTKDEAQRAASATRPDRRRELVDALLESDSFADYWSMRFCDILRVKSEFPINLWPNAVYVFHRRIHVFVKDDEPWDRFARALLTATGSDFRDAEVNFLRATAQRTPEGFAEIAARTFLGWEWADLPEARRRELAGYFSCVRIKNTREWKEEIVQVEGEDRRADFAARLLGEWRDDFAKAFVRRVDAWLFGLDEPDPRHVALFVENGYRLRPLVRALALSPAYARGPVTGGFPYRRLDAEVLDDAICDLTDTKRDYQSIAPEPFTFLPANRRSVLIEDGSISNAFLLLFGRPARDTGRLDERHNGITAKQRLYLFNSGKIFQGLGRMVNDRAYRRQSMAEIIQDLYWRFYARPPTPSEKKNLLGHFKKLSSGAEKWRFPRDLAWCLLNSREFLYQH
;
A
#
# COMPACT_ATOMS: atom_id res chain seq x y z
N MET A 1 29.11 -28.62 23.14
CA MET A 1 29.86 -27.39 23.50
C MET A 1 28.84 -26.28 23.67
N ASP A 2 28.41 -26.06 24.91
CA ASP A 2 27.42 -25.04 25.26
C ASP A 2 28.11 -23.68 25.34
N ILE A 3 27.69 -22.75 24.47
CA ILE A 3 28.07 -21.34 24.60
C ILE A 3 26.99 -20.64 25.44
N PRO A 4 27.33 -20.05 26.58
CA PRO A 4 26.34 -19.49 27.49
C PRO A 4 25.68 -18.24 26.91
N ARG A 5 24.35 -18.26 26.83
CA ARG A 5 23.44 -17.19 26.38
C ARG A 5 23.55 -15.86 27.15
N ARG A 6 24.43 -15.70 28.10
CA ARG A 6 24.60 -14.49 28.93
C ARG A 6 25.63 -13.47 28.42
N ALA A 7 26.43 -13.79 27.41
CA ALA A 7 27.46 -12.87 26.90
C ALA A 7 26.98 -11.87 25.82
N PHE A 8 25.75 -12.02 25.32
CA PHE A 8 25.25 -11.16 24.22
C PHE A 8 24.41 -9.95 24.67
N LEU A 9 24.09 -9.84 25.96
CA LEU A 9 23.34 -8.71 26.50
C LEU A 9 24.20 -7.61 27.15
N GLY A 10 25.50 -7.81 27.23
CA GLY A 10 26.42 -6.87 27.89
C GLY A 10 27.10 -5.84 26.99
N GLY A 11 27.07 -6.02 25.66
CA GLY A 11 27.82 -5.16 24.73
C GLY A 11 27.04 -4.02 24.06
N ALA A 12 25.72 -4.04 24.09
CA ALA A 12 24.85 -3.03 23.46
C ALA A 12 24.41 -1.88 24.39
N ALA A 13 24.70 -1.99 25.69
CA ALA A 13 24.28 -0.99 26.67
C ALA A 13 25.25 0.20 26.83
N ALA A 14 26.38 0.20 26.12
CA ALA A 14 27.40 1.26 26.24
C ALA A 14 27.44 2.26 25.07
N ALA A 15 26.62 2.11 24.02
CA ALA A 15 26.43 3.17 23.03
C ALA A 15 25.21 3.97 23.47
N GLY A 16 25.43 5.03 24.25
CA GLY A 16 24.41 5.87 24.89
C GLY A 16 23.24 6.18 23.95
N LEU A 17 22.12 5.53 24.17
CA LEU A 17 20.83 6.03 23.75
C LEU A 17 20.65 7.38 24.43
N PRO A 18 20.50 8.49 23.71
CA PRO A 18 20.26 9.77 24.33
C PRO A 18 18.98 9.66 25.17
N ALA A 19 19.04 10.16 26.37
CA ALA A 19 17.89 10.26 27.25
C ALA A 19 16.89 11.28 26.69
N PHE A 20 16.15 10.89 25.64
CA PHE A 20 14.90 11.54 25.24
C PHE A 20 13.76 11.21 26.23
N ALA A 21 14.09 10.72 27.42
CA ALA A 21 13.16 10.31 28.48
C ALA A 21 12.22 11.41 29.00
N GLY A 22 12.26 12.61 28.43
CA GLY A 22 11.36 13.71 28.80
C GLY A 22 10.56 14.29 27.62
N VAL A 23 10.82 13.86 26.39
CA VAL A 23 10.02 14.26 25.23
C VAL A 23 9.05 13.13 24.94
N ASN A 24 7.80 13.31 25.29
CA ASN A 24 6.73 12.35 25.07
C ASN A 24 6.38 12.33 23.56
N LEU A 25 7.27 11.78 22.73
CA LEU A 25 7.08 11.58 21.27
C LEU A 25 6.06 10.46 20.98
N PHE A 26 5.70 9.70 22.01
CA PHE A 26 4.62 8.70 21.97
C PHE A 26 3.37 9.28 22.67
N GLY A 27 2.92 10.46 22.24
CA GLY A 27 1.78 11.10 22.84
C GLY A 27 0.61 10.14 23.02
N ALA A 28 0.30 9.79 24.28
CA ALA A 28 -1.07 9.45 24.64
C ALA A 28 -1.94 10.59 24.07
N ALA A 29 -3.09 10.25 23.49
CA ALA A 29 -4.05 11.27 23.06
C ALA A 29 -4.15 12.31 24.18
N PRO A 30 -3.92 13.61 23.93
CA PRO A 30 -3.98 14.61 24.96
C PRO A 30 -5.35 14.54 25.63
N SER A 31 -5.37 14.40 26.94
CA SER A 31 -6.61 14.51 27.71
C SER A 31 -7.26 15.85 27.34
N ALA A 32 -8.60 15.90 27.28
CA ALA A 32 -9.38 17.05 26.82
C ALA A 32 -9.14 18.36 27.61
N ALA A 33 -8.34 18.35 28.65
CA ALA A 33 -8.04 19.50 29.51
C ALA A 33 -6.70 20.13 29.11
N LYS A 34 -6.77 21.33 28.50
CA LYS A 34 -5.73 22.29 28.10
C LYS A 34 -5.21 22.16 26.67
N ARG A 35 -6.08 22.41 25.69
CA ARG A 35 -5.64 22.77 24.33
C ARG A 35 -5.44 24.29 24.25
N THR A 36 -4.24 24.76 24.53
CA THR A 36 -3.83 26.18 24.29
C THR A 36 -3.17 26.37 22.93
N GLU A 37 -2.81 25.32 22.23
CA GLU A 37 -2.20 25.33 20.91
C GLU A 37 -3.06 24.54 19.92
N ALA A 38 -3.19 25.04 18.68
CA ALA A 38 -3.94 24.34 17.62
C ALA A 38 -3.33 22.96 17.34
N SER A 39 -4.21 21.96 17.19
CA SER A 39 -3.77 20.60 16.82
C SER A 39 -3.10 20.63 15.44
N PRO A 40 -1.93 19.97 15.25
CA PRO A 40 -1.34 19.86 13.92
C PRO A 40 -2.09 18.88 13.01
N TRP A 41 -3.00 18.08 13.55
CA TRP A 41 -3.70 17.00 12.83
C TRP A 41 -5.13 17.34 12.44
N GLU A 42 -5.81 18.17 13.23
CA GLU A 42 -7.22 18.52 12.98
C GLU A 42 -7.55 19.93 13.43
N THR A 43 -8.56 20.49 12.79
CA THR A 43 -9.16 21.78 13.11
C THR A 43 -10.14 21.67 14.29
N ALA A 44 -10.64 22.80 14.77
CA ALA A 44 -11.53 22.84 15.94
C ALA A 44 -12.88 22.09 15.71
N ASP A 45 -13.33 21.99 14.46
CA ASP A 45 -14.53 21.24 14.06
C ASP A 45 -14.31 19.73 13.85
N GLY A 46 -13.09 19.23 14.15
CA GLY A 46 -12.73 17.82 13.98
C GLY A 46 -12.37 17.40 12.57
N SER A 47 -12.23 18.36 11.63
CA SER A 47 -11.74 18.09 10.29
C SER A 47 -10.22 17.95 10.25
N ALA A 48 -9.68 17.15 9.31
CA ALA A 48 -8.25 17.07 9.07
C ALA A 48 -7.68 18.43 8.61
N THR A 49 -6.51 18.80 9.14
CA THR A 49 -5.75 19.94 8.61
C THR A 49 -5.35 19.67 7.16
N ASP A 50 -5.02 20.72 6.40
CA ASP A 50 -4.59 20.52 5.02
C ASP A 50 -3.32 19.68 4.90
N ALA A 51 -2.40 19.78 5.85
CA ALA A 51 -1.20 18.94 5.86
C ALA A 51 -1.54 17.45 6.01
N VAL A 52 -2.46 17.10 6.90
CA VAL A 52 -2.96 15.72 7.07
C VAL A 52 -3.69 15.26 5.82
N PHE A 53 -4.58 16.09 5.27
CA PHE A 53 -5.30 15.77 4.03
C PHE A 53 -4.33 15.50 2.87
N VAL A 54 -3.34 16.38 2.66
CA VAL A 54 -2.33 16.25 1.60
C VAL A 54 -1.56 14.94 1.77
N ARG A 55 -1.01 14.69 2.97
CA ARG A 55 -0.28 13.45 3.24
C ARG A 55 -1.14 12.22 2.98
N ARG A 56 -2.39 12.22 3.45
CA ARG A 56 -3.36 11.14 3.25
C ARG A 56 -3.64 10.90 1.77
N ALA A 57 -3.93 11.95 1.01
CA ALA A 57 -4.20 11.86 -0.42
C ALA A 57 -3.00 11.27 -1.19
N TYR A 58 -1.77 11.68 -0.91
CA TYR A 58 -0.59 11.09 -1.54
C TYR A 58 -0.40 9.62 -1.20
N ILE A 59 -0.64 9.21 0.04
CA ILE A 59 -0.52 7.81 0.48
C ILE A 59 -1.58 6.94 -0.20
N ASP A 60 -2.85 7.36 -0.20
CA ASP A 60 -3.96 6.55 -0.71
C ASP A 60 -4.08 6.56 -2.22
N LEU A 61 -3.74 7.67 -2.87
CA LEU A 61 -3.91 7.80 -4.32
C LEU A 61 -2.61 7.51 -5.08
N ALA A 62 -1.45 7.87 -4.53
CA ALA A 62 -0.17 7.73 -5.23
C ALA A 62 0.79 6.70 -4.60
N GLY A 63 0.41 6.03 -3.51
CA GLY A 63 1.22 5.00 -2.85
C GLY A 63 2.59 5.51 -2.37
N ARG A 64 2.67 6.75 -1.92
CA ARG A 64 3.90 7.37 -1.39
C ARG A 64 3.60 8.53 -0.46
N ILE A 65 4.56 8.91 0.35
CA ILE A 65 4.50 10.19 1.05
C ILE A 65 4.79 11.33 0.07
N PRO A 66 4.22 12.54 0.26
CA PRO A 66 4.57 13.69 -0.56
C PRO A 66 6.03 14.09 -0.32
N THR A 67 6.69 14.58 -1.35
CA THR A 67 7.99 15.24 -1.20
C THR A 67 7.84 16.53 -0.38
N LYS A 68 8.94 17.03 0.18
CA LYS A 68 8.94 18.32 0.90
C LYS A 68 8.32 19.45 0.05
N ASP A 69 8.73 19.55 -1.22
CA ASP A 69 8.27 20.62 -2.11
C ASP A 69 6.79 20.50 -2.45
N GLU A 70 6.28 19.27 -2.63
CA GLU A 70 4.84 19.02 -2.83
C GLU A 70 4.03 19.41 -1.59
N ALA A 71 4.49 19.01 -0.41
CA ALA A 71 3.84 19.34 0.85
C ALA A 71 3.83 20.87 1.11
N GLN A 72 4.94 21.54 0.85
CA GLN A 72 5.05 23.00 1.01
C GLN A 72 4.16 23.76 0.00
N ARG A 73 4.14 23.33 -1.27
CA ARG A 73 3.23 23.93 -2.27
C ARG A 73 1.78 23.77 -1.89
N ALA A 74 1.40 22.58 -1.42
CA ALA A 74 0.04 22.33 -0.98
C ALA A 74 -0.35 23.15 0.25
N ALA A 75 0.57 23.29 1.23
CA ALA A 75 0.35 24.09 2.44
C ALA A 75 0.25 25.59 2.16
N SER A 76 0.93 26.09 1.11
CA SER A 76 0.89 27.50 0.71
C SER A 76 -0.32 27.87 -0.16
N ALA A 77 -1.05 26.87 -0.67
CA ALA A 77 -2.22 27.10 -1.51
C ALA A 77 -3.40 27.63 -0.67
N THR A 78 -3.90 28.82 -1.03
CA THR A 78 -5.01 29.47 -0.33
C THR A 78 -6.36 29.34 -1.05
N ARG A 79 -6.38 28.72 -2.25
CA ARG A 79 -7.59 28.57 -3.06
C ARG A 79 -8.60 27.60 -2.40
N PRO A 80 -9.90 27.91 -2.47
CA PRO A 80 -10.94 27.05 -1.89
C PRO A 80 -10.91 25.62 -2.45
N ASP A 81 -10.65 25.47 -3.75
CA ASP A 81 -10.69 24.19 -4.46
C ASP A 81 -9.37 23.39 -4.40
N ARG A 82 -8.38 23.82 -3.61
CA ARG A 82 -7.04 23.20 -3.56
C ARG A 82 -7.04 21.68 -3.27
N ARG A 83 -7.95 21.19 -2.41
CA ARG A 83 -8.09 19.76 -2.12
C ARG A 83 -8.63 18.99 -3.33
N ARG A 84 -9.60 19.57 -4.05
CA ARG A 84 -10.15 18.99 -5.27
C ARG A 84 -9.09 18.95 -6.37
N GLU A 85 -8.40 20.06 -6.61
CA GLU A 85 -7.32 20.13 -7.60
C GLU A 85 -6.22 19.11 -7.32
N LEU A 86 -5.84 18.91 -6.04
CA LEU A 86 -4.86 17.91 -5.65
C LEU A 86 -5.36 16.50 -5.95
N VAL A 87 -6.59 16.17 -5.57
CA VAL A 87 -7.17 14.84 -5.80
C VAL A 87 -7.24 14.56 -7.30
N ASP A 88 -7.73 15.51 -8.10
CA ASP A 88 -7.84 15.37 -9.55
C ASP A 88 -6.46 15.17 -10.20
N ALA A 89 -5.44 15.93 -9.78
CA ALA A 89 -4.08 15.77 -10.27
C ALA A 89 -3.46 14.41 -9.89
N LEU A 90 -3.71 13.91 -8.67
CA LEU A 90 -3.22 12.60 -8.25
C LEU A 90 -3.88 11.45 -9.00
N LEU A 91 -5.19 11.53 -9.25
CA LEU A 91 -5.95 10.52 -10.00
C LEU A 91 -5.48 10.39 -11.46
N GLU A 92 -4.97 11.45 -12.07
CA GLU A 92 -4.42 11.44 -13.43
C GLU A 92 -2.91 11.09 -13.47
N SER A 93 -2.26 10.95 -12.31
CA SER A 93 -0.83 10.66 -12.25
C SER A 93 -0.50 9.20 -12.58
N ASP A 94 0.68 8.95 -13.14
CA ASP A 94 1.20 7.59 -13.30
C ASP A 94 1.32 6.87 -11.94
N SER A 95 1.63 7.59 -10.86
CA SER A 95 1.71 7.02 -9.52
C SER A 95 0.38 6.44 -9.03
N PHE A 96 -0.76 7.00 -9.44
CA PHE A 96 -2.08 6.41 -9.17
C PHE A 96 -2.21 5.06 -9.88
N ALA A 97 -1.91 5.02 -11.17
CA ALA A 97 -1.99 3.78 -11.96
C ALA A 97 -1.06 2.69 -11.38
N ASP A 98 0.16 3.05 -11.03
CA ASP A 98 1.15 2.15 -10.42
C ASP A 98 0.64 1.54 -9.10
N TYR A 99 0.23 2.40 -8.17
CA TYR A 99 -0.17 1.96 -6.83
C TYR A 99 -1.47 1.14 -6.82
N TRP A 100 -2.47 1.59 -7.58
CA TRP A 100 -3.74 0.87 -7.65
C TRP A 100 -3.61 -0.43 -8.44
N SER A 101 -2.74 -0.48 -9.44
CA SER A 101 -2.40 -1.73 -10.13
C SER A 101 -1.77 -2.75 -9.20
N MET A 102 -0.86 -2.34 -8.30
CA MET A 102 -0.31 -3.20 -7.26
C MET A 102 -1.41 -3.85 -6.41
N ARG A 103 -2.42 -3.06 -6.01
CA ARG A 103 -3.56 -3.53 -5.24
C ARG A 103 -4.42 -4.54 -6.00
N PHE A 104 -4.67 -4.28 -7.29
CA PHE A 104 -5.39 -5.25 -8.14
C PHE A 104 -4.55 -6.50 -8.42
N CYS A 105 -3.23 -6.40 -8.49
CA CYS A 105 -2.36 -7.56 -8.59
C CYS A 105 -2.46 -8.48 -7.38
N ASP A 106 -2.69 -7.95 -6.18
CA ASP A 106 -2.96 -8.77 -4.99
C ASP A 106 -4.25 -9.59 -5.16
N ILE A 107 -5.33 -8.94 -5.61
CA ILE A 107 -6.65 -9.56 -5.81
C ILE A 107 -6.64 -10.56 -6.97
N LEU A 108 -5.91 -10.25 -8.05
CA LEU A 108 -5.82 -11.07 -9.26
C LEU A 108 -4.69 -12.10 -9.21
N ARG A 109 -4.00 -12.22 -8.08
CA ARG A 109 -2.97 -13.24 -7.78
C ARG A 109 -1.81 -13.25 -8.77
N VAL A 110 -1.27 -12.06 -9.08
CA VAL A 110 -0.15 -11.91 -10.02
C VAL A 110 1.15 -12.37 -9.37
N LYS A 111 1.50 -13.65 -9.60
CA LYS A 111 2.63 -14.35 -8.97
C LYS A 111 3.21 -15.41 -9.88
N SER A 112 4.54 -15.43 -10.03
CA SER A 112 5.23 -16.39 -10.90
C SER A 112 5.43 -17.75 -10.28
N GLU A 113 5.51 -17.84 -8.94
CA GLU A 113 5.85 -19.06 -8.22
C GLU A 113 4.62 -19.81 -7.68
N PHE A 114 4.88 -21.02 -7.15
CA PHE A 114 3.87 -21.83 -6.47
C PHE A 114 3.19 -21.04 -5.33
N PRO A 115 1.87 -21.23 -5.08
CA PRO A 115 0.94 -22.18 -5.72
C PRO A 115 0.33 -21.68 -7.04
N ILE A 116 0.51 -20.42 -7.42
CA ILE A 116 -0.12 -19.80 -8.59
C ILE A 116 0.59 -20.20 -9.88
N ASN A 117 1.91 -20.05 -9.93
CA ASN A 117 2.76 -20.57 -11.00
C ASN A 117 2.47 -19.99 -12.40
N LEU A 118 2.30 -18.65 -12.49
CA LEU A 118 2.09 -17.97 -13.78
C LEU A 118 3.33 -17.94 -14.67
N TRP A 119 4.53 -18.03 -14.11
CA TRP A 119 5.80 -17.77 -14.75
C TRP A 119 6.07 -16.27 -15.02
N PRO A 120 7.34 -15.78 -14.98
CA PRO A 120 7.65 -14.35 -15.05
C PRO A 120 7.13 -13.62 -16.30
N ASN A 121 7.20 -14.25 -17.49
CA ASN A 121 6.68 -13.61 -18.71
C ASN A 121 5.18 -13.33 -18.62
N ALA A 122 4.42 -14.31 -18.16
CA ALA A 122 2.97 -14.18 -18.00
C ALA A 122 2.61 -13.16 -16.90
N VAL A 123 3.38 -13.13 -15.80
CA VAL A 123 3.25 -12.11 -14.75
C VAL A 123 3.42 -10.72 -15.33
N TYR A 124 4.47 -10.48 -16.12
CA TYR A 124 4.73 -9.19 -16.73
C TYR A 124 3.61 -8.74 -17.66
N VAL A 125 3.14 -9.64 -18.54
CA VAL A 125 2.06 -9.36 -19.48
C VAL A 125 0.74 -9.08 -18.74
N PHE A 126 0.43 -9.86 -17.70
CA PHE A 126 -0.80 -9.69 -16.91
C PHE A 126 -0.77 -8.41 -16.08
N HIS A 127 0.35 -8.12 -15.41
CA HIS A 127 0.52 -6.85 -14.70
C HIS A 127 0.32 -5.64 -15.61
N ARG A 128 0.92 -5.66 -16.81
CA ARG A 128 0.76 -4.58 -17.79
C ARG A 128 -0.72 -4.38 -18.18
N ARG A 129 -1.47 -5.45 -18.36
CA ARG A 129 -2.90 -5.37 -18.67
C ARG A 129 -3.71 -4.76 -17.51
N ILE A 130 -3.38 -5.14 -16.27
CA ILE A 130 -3.98 -4.57 -15.06
C ILE A 130 -3.63 -3.07 -14.95
N HIS A 131 -2.40 -2.70 -15.26
CA HIS A 131 -1.98 -1.31 -15.26
C HIS A 131 -2.77 -0.47 -16.29
N VAL A 132 -2.98 -1.00 -17.51
CA VAL A 132 -3.82 -0.36 -18.54
C VAL A 132 -5.27 -0.20 -18.04
N PHE A 133 -5.85 -1.24 -17.39
CA PHE A 133 -7.19 -1.17 -16.80
C PHE A 133 -7.32 0.02 -15.84
N VAL A 134 -6.35 0.21 -14.94
CA VAL A 134 -6.36 1.33 -13.98
C VAL A 134 -6.07 2.66 -14.65
N LYS A 135 -5.08 2.70 -15.55
CA LYS A 135 -4.63 3.93 -16.21
C LYS A 135 -5.69 4.52 -17.14
N ASP A 136 -6.41 3.68 -17.86
CA ASP A 136 -7.45 4.10 -18.81
C ASP A 136 -8.85 4.18 -18.16
N ASP A 137 -8.93 3.90 -16.86
CA ASP A 137 -10.19 3.86 -16.10
C ASP A 137 -11.26 2.99 -16.82
N GLU A 138 -10.83 1.80 -17.29
CA GLU A 138 -11.73 0.86 -17.94
C GLU A 138 -12.83 0.41 -16.97
N PRO A 139 -14.10 0.33 -17.40
CA PRO A 139 -15.17 -0.19 -16.57
C PRO A 139 -14.90 -1.61 -16.06
N TRP A 140 -15.10 -1.85 -14.76
CA TRP A 140 -14.83 -3.13 -14.12
C TRP A 140 -15.61 -4.30 -14.72
N ASP A 141 -16.84 -4.07 -15.17
CA ASP A 141 -17.67 -5.07 -15.85
C ASP A 141 -17.07 -5.51 -17.18
N ARG A 142 -16.51 -4.58 -17.98
CA ARG A 142 -15.82 -4.89 -19.23
C ARG A 142 -14.54 -5.67 -18.98
N PHE A 143 -13.75 -5.22 -18.00
CA PHE A 143 -12.53 -5.91 -17.63
C PHE A 143 -12.82 -7.31 -17.08
N ALA A 144 -13.83 -7.47 -16.20
CA ALA A 144 -14.27 -8.78 -15.70
C ALA A 144 -14.68 -9.73 -16.84
N ARG A 145 -15.47 -9.24 -17.79
CA ARG A 145 -15.85 -10.03 -18.97
C ARG A 145 -14.63 -10.48 -19.76
N ALA A 146 -13.68 -9.57 -20.04
CA ALA A 146 -12.47 -9.89 -20.77
C ALA A 146 -11.66 -10.99 -20.04
N LEU A 147 -11.48 -10.88 -18.72
CA LEU A 147 -10.77 -11.88 -17.91
C LEU A 147 -11.45 -13.25 -17.90
N LEU A 148 -12.78 -13.28 -17.90
CA LEU A 148 -13.56 -14.52 -17.81
C LEU A 148 -13.63 -15.28 -19.13
N THR A 149 -13.64 -14.55 -20.28
CA THR A 149 -13.92 -15.15 -21.58
C THR A 149 -12.69 -15.28 -22.50
N ALA A 150 -11.52 -14.80 -22.06
CA ALA A 150 -10.30 -14.83 -22.84
C ALA A 150 -9.88 -16.25 -23.24
N THR A 151 -9.28 -16.34 -24.42
CA THR A 151 -8.59 -17.54 -24.95
C THR A 151 -7.28 -17.11 -25.62
N GLY A 152 -6.33 -18.01 -25.73
CA GLY A 152 -5.04 -17.73 -26.38
C GLY A 152 -3.84 -18.01 -25.49
N SER A 153 -2.69 -17.44 -25.86
CA SER A 153 -1.39 -17.64 -25.21
C SER A 153 -1.24 -16.73 -23.99
N ASP A 154 -0.74 -17.30 -22.91
CA ASP A 154 -0.46 -16.58 -21.67
C ASP A 154 0.60 -15.49 -21.80
N PHE A 155 1.43 -15.55 -22.85
CA PHE A 155 2.46 -14.54 -23.14
C PHE A 155 1.99 -13.44 -24.11
N ARG A 156 0.84 -13.62 -24.75
CA ARG A 156 0.31 -12.70 -25.77
C ARG A 156 -1.05 -12.14 -25.41
N ASP A 157 -1.91 -12.98 -24.85
CA ASP A 157 -3.29 -12.68 -24.51
C ASP A 157 -3.40 -12.55 -22.97
N ALA A 158 -3.09 -11.37 -22.47
CA ALA A 158 -2.87 -11.11 -21.04
C ALA A 158 -4.00 -11.59 -20.13
N GLU A 159 -5.24 -11.47 -20.59
CA GLU A 159 -6.46 -11.77 -19.82
C GLU A 159 -6.59 -13.26 -19.46
N VAL A 160 -6.01 -14.18 -20.28
CA VAL A 160 -6.06 -15.62 -19.99
C VAL A 160 -5.38 -15.97 -18.65
N ASN A 161 -4.47 -15.10 -18.19
CA ASN A 161 -3.74 -15.30 -16.97
C ASN A 161 -4.62 -15.26 -15.72
N PHE A 162 -5.81 -14.65 -15.79
CA PHE A 162 -6.78 -14.71 -14.71
C PHE A 162 -7.18 -16.15 -14.38
N LEU A 163 -7.56 -16.94 -15.37
CA LEU A 163 -7.92 -18.34 -15.18
C LEU A 163 -6.72 -19.22 -14.84
N ARG A 164 -5.53 -18.87 -15.30
CA ARG A 164 -4.28 -19.56 -14.94
C ARG A 164 -3.82 -19.26 -13.50
N ALA A 165 -4.21 -18.10 -12.94
CA ALA A 165 -3.83 -17.68 -11.59
C ALA A 165 -4.59 -18.44 -10.49
N THR A 166 -4.55 -19.77 -10.53
CA THR A 166 -5.15 -20.66 -9.54
C THR A 166 -4.26 -21.87 -9.27
N ALA A 167 -4.25 -22.33 -8.03
CA ALA A 167 -3.58 -23.58 -7.67
C ALA A 167 -4.28 -24.83 -8.25
N GLN A 168 -5.59 -24.72 -8.50
CA GLN A 168 -6.42 -25.82 -9.01
C GLN A 168 -6.92 -25.47 -10.41
N ARG A 169 -6.34 -26.07 -11.43
CA ARG A 169 -6.70 -25.87 -12.83
C ARG A 169 -7.83 -26.80 -13.27
N THR A 170 -8.94 -26.71 -12.56
CA THR A 170 -10.18 -27.48 -12.76
C THR A 170 -11.35 -26.52 -12.91
N PRO A 171 -12.50 -26.96 -13.45
CA PRO A 171 -13.71 -26.13 -13.53
C PRO A 171 -14.09 -25.52 -12.17
N GLU A 172 -13.95 -26.29 -11.08
CA GLU A 172 -14.21 -25.83 -9.71
C GLU A 172 -13.23 -24.72 -9.29
N GLY A 173 -11.93 -24.92 -9.56
CA GLY A 173 -10.90 -23.93 -9.24
C GLY A 173 -11.09 -22.62 -10.03
N PHE A 174 -11.48 -22.69 -11.30
CA PHE A 174 -11.81 -21.49 -12.10
C PHE A 174 -13.05 -20.80 -11.57
N ALA A 175 -14.08 -21.56 -11.21
CA ALA A 175 -15.30 -21.01 -10.61
C ALA A 175 -15.05 -20.38 -9.24
N GLU A 176 -14.23 -20.99 -8.41
CA GLU A 176 -13.83 -20.46 -7.10
C GLU A 176 -13.18 -19.09 -7.23
N ILE A 177 -12.15 -18.97 -8.08
CA ILE A 177 -11.47 -17.68 -8.23
C ILE A 177 -12.38 -16.62 -8.86
N ALA A 178 -13.28 -16.99 -9.79
CA ALA A 178 -14.26 -16.09 -10.37
C ALA A 178 -15.28 -15.61 -9.33
N ALA A 179 -15.86 -16.52 -8.55
CA ALA A 179 -16.83 -16.20 -7.49
C ALA A 179 -16.20 -15.28 -6.43
N ARG A 180 -15.00 -15.61 -5.95
CA ARG A 180 -14.27 -14.79 -4.97
C ARG A 180 -13.93 -13.40 -5.52
N THR A 181 -13.40 -13.35 -6.73
CA THR A 181 -12.93 -12.09 -7.33
C THR A 181 -14.08 -11.15 -7.67
N PHE A 182 -15.14 -11.68 -8.27
CA PHE A 182 -16.21 -10.83 -8.81
C PHE A 182 -17.43 -10.72 -7.91
N LEU A 183 -17.71 -11.72 -7.08
CA LEU A 183 -18.90 -11.75 -6.23
C LEU A 183 -18.59 -11.62 -4.73
N GLY A 184 -17.30 -11.76 -4.36
CA GLY A 184 -16.92 -11.76 -2.94
C GLY A 184 -17.40 -12.99 -2.18
N TRP A 185 -17.79 -14.05 -2.88
CA TRP A 185 -18.30 -15.27 -2.27
C TRP A 185 -17.15 -16.18 -1.85
N GLU A 186 -17.23 -16.69 -0.63
CA GLU A 186 -16.29 -17.69 -0.15
C GLU A 186 -16.75 -19.08 -0.59
N TRP A 187 -15.88 -19.78 -1.29
CA TRP A 187 -16.19 -21.08 -1.89
C TRP A 187 -16.65 -22.13 -0.88
N ALA A 188 -16.05 -22.13 0.32
CA ALA A 188 -16.38 -23.06 1.39
C ALA A 188 -17.80 -22.87 1.92
N ASP A 189 -18.34 -21.67 1.86
CA ASP A 189 -19.67 -21.32 2.38
C ASP A 189 -20.79 -21.61 1.39
N LEU A 190 -20.43 -21.88 0.12
CA LEU A 190 -21.43 -22.17 -0.91
C LEU A 190 -21.99 -23.60 -0.80
N PRO A 191 -23.32 -23.79 -0.96
CA PRO A 191 -23.91 -25.11 -1.10
C PRO A 191 -23.30 -25.89 -2.28
N GLU A 192 -23.20 -27.20 -2.16
CA GLU A 192 -22.59 -28.04 -3.19
C GLU A 192 -23.30 -27.91 -4.57
N ALA A 193 -24.63 -27.78 -4.58
CA ALA A 193 -25.39 -27.55 -5.79
C ALA A 193 -24.96 -26.25 -6.50
N ARG A 194 -24.72 -25.18 -5.75
CA ARG A 194 -24.25 -23.91 -6.29
C ARG A 194 -22.82 -24.01 -6.80
N ARG A 195 -21.93 -24.69 -6.08
CA ARG A 195 -20.55 -24.93 -6.54
C ARG A 195 -20.54 -25.69 -7.87
N ARG A 196 -21.35 -26.73 -8.01
CA ARG A 196 -21.51 -27.49 -9.28
C ARG A 196 -22.07 -26.63 -10.41
N GLU A 197 -23.07 -25.78 -10.13
CA GLU A 197 -23.61 -24.84 -11.11
C GLU A 197 -22.51 -23.90 -11.62
N LEU A 198 -21.76 -23.25 -10.70
CA LEU A 198 -20.69 -22.32 -11.04
C LEU A 198 -19.57 -23.02 -11.82
N ALA A 199 -19.14 -24.21 -11.41
CA ALA A 199 -18.14 -24.99 -12.13
C ALA A 199 -18.59 -25.32 -13.56
N GLY A 200 -19.88 -25.52 -13.78
CA GLY A 200 -20.45 -25.79 -15.10
C GLY A 200 -20.17 -24.71 -16.14
N TYR A 201 -20.03 -23.44 -15.73
CA TYR A 201 -19.66 -22.36 -16.65
C TYR A 201 -18.24 -22.46 -17.18
N PHE A 202 -17.36 -23.16 -16.49
CA PHE A 202 -15.93 -23.28 -16.82
C PHE A 202 -15.56 -24.71 -17.27
N SER A 203 -16.52 -25.59 -17.44
CA SER A 203 -16.29 -26.99 -17.83
C SER A 203 -15.64 -27.14 -19.21
N CYS A 204 -15.79 -26.13 -20.05
CA CYS A 204 -15.20 -26.05 -21.39
C CYS A 204 -13.72 -25.63 -21.42
N VAL A 205 -13.18 -25.08 -20.31
CA VAL A 205 -11.82 -24.51 -20.29
C VAL A 205 -10.78 -25.64 -20.27
N ARG A 206 -9.80 -25.52 -21.15
CA ARG A 206 -8.62 -26.39 -21.20
C ARG A 206 -7.36 -25.53 -21.25
N ILE A 207 -6.34 -25.94 -20.48
CA ILE A 207 -5.01 -25.32 -20.53
C ILE A 207 -4.04 -26.34 -21.08
N LYS A 208 -3.38 -26.00 -22.18
CA LYS A 208 -2.43 -26.87 -22.88
C LYS A 208 -1.05 -26.21 -22.98
N ASN A 209 -0.02 -27.00 -22.71
CA ASN A 209 1.36 -26.58 -22.96
C ASN A 209 1.63 -26.50 -24.46
N THR A 210 2.47 -25.57 -24.87
CA THR A 210 2.99 -25.45 -26.24
C THR A 210 4.39 -26.07 -26.34
N ARG A 211 5.05 -25.87 -27.50
CA ARG A 211 6.47 -26.22 -27.67
C ARG A 211 7.40 -25.14 -27.11
N GLU A 212 6.91 -23.93 -26.87
CA GLU A 212 7.68 -22.85 -26.26
C GLU A 212 7.81 -23.08 -24.74
N TRP A 213 8.95 -22.75 -24.19
CA TRP A 213 9.24 -22.96 -22.78
C TRP A 213 8.26 -22.19 -21.89
N LYS A 214 7.50 -22.95 -21.08
CA LYS A 214 6.52 -22.39 -20.14
C LYS A 214 5.35 -21.62 -20.74
N GLU A 215 5.21 -21.60 -22.07
CA GLU A 215 4.01 -21.05 -22.71
C GLU A 215 2.85 -22.06 -22.58
N GLU A 216 1.70 -21.54 -22.18
CA GLU A 216 0.44 -22.29 -22.11
C GLU A 216 -0.65 -21.57 -22.91
N ILE A 217 -1.54 -22.35 -23.51
CA ILE A 217 -2.71 -21.82 -24.23
C ILE A 217 -3.96 -22.18 -23.45
N VAL A 218 -4.77 -21.17 -23.15
CA VAL A 218 -6.15 -21.34 -22.69
C VAL A 218 -7.06 -21.46 -23.91
N GLN A 219 -7.75 -22.57 -24.03
CA GLN A 219 -8.68 -22.87 -25.11
C GLN A 219 -10.01 -23.39 -24.57
N VAL A 220 -11.01 -23.41 -25.44
CA VAL A 220 -12.36 -23.89 -25.16
C VAL A 220 -12.62 -25.16 -25.94
N GLU A 221 -13.17 -26.17 -25.28
CA GLU A 221 -13.64 -27.43 -25.88
C GLU A 221 -15.10 -27.65 -25.49
N GLY A 222 -15.98 -27.73 -26.48
CA GLY A 222 -17.42 -27.85 -26.28
C GLY A 222 -18.14 -26.51 -26.18
N GLU A 223 -19.25 -26.47 -25.46
CA GLU A 223 -20.08 -25.27 -25.30
C GLU A 223 -19.42 -24.30 -24.32
N ASP A 224 -19.17 -23.06 -24.79
CA ASP A 224 -18.59 -21.98 -23.96
C ASP A 224 -19.68 -21.17 -23.28
N ARG A 225 -19.86 -21.42 -21.98
CA ARG A 225 -20.83 -20.71 -21.14
C ARG A 225 -20.23 -19.62 -20.24
N ARG A 226 -18.96 -19.27 -20.44
CA ARG A 226 -18.29 -18.24 -19.62
C ARG A 226 -18.89 -16.86 -19.85
N ALA A 227 -19.40 -16.59 -21.06
CA ALA A 227 -20.11 -15.37 -21.38
C ALA A 227 -21.43 -15.25 -20.60
N ASP A 228 -22.11 -16.38 -20.31
CA ASP A 228 -23.33 -16.41 -19.49
C ASP A 228 -23.02 -16.06 -18.05
N PHE A 229 -21.91 -16.60 -17.49
CA PHE A 229 -21.42 -16.19 -16.17
C PHE A 229 -21.19 -14.66 -16.12
N ALA A 230 -20.45 -14.12 -17.10
CA ALA A 230 -20.21 -12.68 -17.19
C ALA A 230 -21.50 -11.84 -17.34
N ALA A 231 -22.49 -12.34 -18.05
CA ALA A 231 -23.80 -11.68 -18.15
C ALA A 231 -24.56 -11.64 -16.81
N ARG A 232 -24.47 -12.72 -16.01
CA ARG A 232 -25.10 -12.77 -14.70
C ARG A 232 -24.48 -11.78 -13.70
N LEU A 233 -23.20 -11.39 -13.86
CA LEU A 233 -22.59 -10.35 -13.03
C LEU A 233 -23.34 -9.01 -13.12
N LEU A 234 -23.93 -8.70 -14.27
CA LEU A 234 -24.72 -7.47 -14.47
C LEU A 234 -26.22 -7.69 -14.38
N GLY A 235 -26.67 -8.95 -14.27
CA GLY A 235 -28.05 -9.38 -14.11
C GLY A 235 -28.36 -9.79 -12.67
N GLU A 236 -28.48 -11.11 -12.47
CA GLU A 236 -28.88 -11.72 -11.20
C GLU A 236 -27.92 -11.38 -10.04
N TRP A 237 -26.61 -11.26 -10.31
CA TRP A 237 -25.59 -11.06 -9.28
C TRP A 237 -25.04 -9.61 -9.22
N ARG A 238 -25.78 -8.67 -9.79
CA ARG A 238 -25.35 -7.27 -9.92
C ARG A 238 -24.98 -6.64 -8.59
N ASP A 239 -25.76 -6.88 -7.56
CA ASP A 239 -25.53 -6.30 -6.24
C ASP A 239 -24.25 -6.86 -5.60
N ASP A 240 -24.06 -8.18 -5.66
CA ASP A 240 -22.85 -8.82 -5.13
C ASP A 240 -21.61 -8.41 -5.92
N PHE A 241 -21.72 -8.30 -7.24
CA PHE A 241 -20.64 -7.82 -8.11
C PHE A 241 -20.19 -6.40 -7.74
N ALA A 242 -21.13 -5.48 -7.55
CA ALA A 242 -20.81 -4.12 -7.15
C ALA A 242 -20.29 -4.05 -5.70
N LYS A 243 -20.90 -4.76 -4.76
CA LYS A 243 -20.49 -4.84 -3.36
C LYS A 243 -19.07 -5.40 -3.23
N ALA A 244 -18.73 -6.48 -3.96
CA ALA A 244 -17.41 -7.07 -3.92
C ALA A 244 -16.29 -6.10 -4.34
N PHE A 245 -16.54 -5.26 -5.33
CA PHE A 245 -15.59 -4.23 -5.76
C PHE A 245 -15.47 -3.12 -4.71
N VAL A 246 -16.61 -2.55 -4.30
CA VAL A 246 -16.65 -1.42 -3.36
C VAL A 246 -16.10 -1.80 -1.99
N ARG A 247 -16.35 -3.03 -1.50
CA ARG A 247 -15.76 -3.54 -0.26
C ARG A 247 -14.23 -3.41 -0.26
N ARG A 248 -13.58 -3.68 -1.39
CA ARG A 248 -12.12 -3.53 -1.51
C ARG A 248 -11.69 -2.07 -1.43
N VAL A 249 -12.38 -1.20 -2.15
CA VAL A 249 -12.08 0.24 -2.15
C VAL A 249 -12.31 0.85 -0.76
N ASP A 250 -13.41 0.50 -0.11
CA ASP A 250 -13.74 0.96 1.24
C ASP A 250 -12.74 0.44 2.29
N ALA A 251 -12.32 -0.82 2.17
CA ALA A 251 -11.25 -1.38 3.02
C ALA A 251 -9.93 -0.64 2.82
N TRP A 252 -9.59 -0.31 1.57
CA TRP A 252 -8.32 0.38 1.25
C TRP A 252 -8.31 1.85 1.69
N LEU A 253 -9.43 2.57 1.60
CA LEU A 253 -9.50 4.00 1.94
C LEU A 253 -9.89 4.25 3.40
N PHE A 254 -10.82 3.47 3.93
CA PHE A 254 -11.43 3.71 5.24
C PHE A 254 -11.19 2.58 6.26
N GLY A 255 -10.64 1.44 5.83
CA GLY A 255 -10.51 0.26 6.69
C GLY A 255 -11.85 -0.35 7.08
N LEU A 256 -12.87 -0.23 6.24
CA LEU A 256 -14.19 -0.82 6.47
C LEU A 256 -14.20 -2.29 6.04
N ASP A 257 -14.79 -3.14 6.86
CA ASP A 257 -14.96 -4.56 6.53
C ASP A 257 -16.14 -4.80 5.58
N GLU A 258 -17.19 -3.98 5.68
CA GLU A 258 -18.37 -4.04 4.85
C GLU A 258 -18.52 -2.79 3.96
N PRO A 259 -19.00 -2.93 2.71
CA PRO A 259 -19.15 -1.81 1.79
C PRO A 259 -20.30 -0.89 2.22
N ASP A 260 -20.05 0.43 2.16
CA ASP A 260 -21.13 1.41 2.37
C ASP A 260 -22.11 1.36 1.19
N PRO A 261 -23.42 1.15 1.42
CA PRO A 261 -24.42 1.09 0.35
C PRO A 261 -24.43 2.34 -0.56
N ARG A 262 -24.09 3.51 -0.03
CA ARG A 262 -23.99 4.76 -0.80
C ARG A 262 -22.84 4.71 -1.80
N HIS A 263 -21.71 4.10 -1.42
CA HIS A 263 -20.57 3.91 -2.30
C HIS A 263 -20.87 2.87 -3.38
N VAL A 264 -21.66 1.83 -3.05
CA VAL A 264 -22.15 0.85 -4.03
C VAL A 264 -23.03 1.51 -5.08
N ALA A 265 -24.01 2.33 -4.66
CA ALA A 265 -24.86 3.08 -5.57
C ALA A 265 -24.02 4.00 -6.49
N LEU A 266 -23.11 4.76 -5.91
CA LEU A 266 -22.19 5.64 -6.64
C LEU A 266 -21.35 4.89 -7.70
N PHE A 267 -20.84 3.72 -7.38
CA PHE A 267 -20.06 2.90 -8.30
C PHE A 267 -20.88 2.45 -9.51
N VAL A 268 -22.10 1.99 -9.25
CA VAL A 268 -23.04 1.58 -10.30
C VAL A 268 -23.45 2.76 -11.20
N GLU A 269 -23.80 3.91 -10.60
CA GLU A 269 -24.19 5.12 -11.31
C GLU A 269 -23.10 5.66 -12.22
N ASN A 270 -21.81 5.49 -11.82
CA ASN A 270 -20.67 5.89 -12.62
C ASN A 270 -20.17 4.79 -13.59
N GLY A 271 -21.01 3.79 -13.90
CA GLY A 271 -20.71 2.77 -14.90
C GLY A 271 -19.54 1.86 -14.51
N TYR A 272 -19.47 1.47 -13.25
CA TYR A 272 -18.46 0.57 -12.70
C TYR A 272 -17.01 1.05 -12.89
N ARG A 273 -16.78 2.38 -12.84
CA ARG A 273 -15.46 2.98 -13.00
C ARG A 273 -14.79 3.27 -11.66
N LEU A 274 -13.47 3.02 -11.61
CA LEU A 274 -12.68 3.20 -10.39
C LEU A 274 -12.48 4.68 -10.03
N ARG A 275 -12.04 5.52 -10.99
CA ARG A 275 -11.66 6.91 -10.70
C ARG A 275 -12.81 7.76 -10.17
N PRO A 276 -14.02 7.74 -10.77
CA PRO A 276 -15.13 8.50 -10.22
C PRO A 276 -15.49 8.10 -8.79
N LEU A 277 -15.44 6.79 -8.48
CA LEU A 277 -15.66 6.30 -7.12
C LEU A 277 -14.60 6.83 -6.17
N VAL A 278 -13.32 6.60 -6.45
CA VAL A 278 -12.21 7.03 -5.59
C VAL A 278 -12.19 8.55 -5.43
N ARG A 279 -12.48 9.31 -6.50
CA ARG A 279 -12.60 10.76 -6.46
C ARG A 279 -13.66 11.23 -5.47
N ALA A 280 -14.85 10.67 -5.56
CA ALA A 280 -15.95 11.04 -4.68
C ALA A 280 -15.64 10.68 -3.22
N LEU A 281 -15.04 9.52 -2.98
CA LEU A 281 -14.63 9.08 -1.65
C LEU A 281 -13.55 9.99 -1.05
N ALA A 282 -12.50 10.30 -1.81
CA ALA A 282 -11.40 11.17 -1.35
C ALA A 282 -11.84 12.63 -1.09
N LEU A 283 -12.92 13.08 -1.71
CA LEU A 283 -13.52 14.40 -1.48
C LEU A 283 -14.70 14.37 -0.48
N SER A 284 -15.01 13.19 0.08
CA SER A 284 -16.12 13.05 1.01
C SER A 284 -15.83 13.67 2.39
N PRO A 285 -16.86 14.10 3.14
CA PRO A 285 -16.71 14.52 4.53
C PRO A 285 -16.06 13.42 5.41
N ALA A 286 -16.32 12.14 5.13
CA ALA A 286 -15.73 11.02 5.85
C ALA A 286 -14.22 10.99 5.70
N TYR A 287 -13.70 11.21 4.50
CA TYR A 287 -12.27 11.27 4.22
C TYR A 287 -11.61 12.53 4.81
N ALA A 288 -12.35 13.62 4.92
CA ALA A 288 -11.87 14.87 5.50
C ALA A 288 -11.86 14.89 7.04
N ARG A 289 -12.30 13.82 7.73
CA ARG A 289 -12.27 13.76 9.20
C ARG A 289 -10.85 13.77 9.74
N GLY A 290 -10.66 14.41 10.90
CA GLY A 290 -9.41 14.36 11.65
C GLY A 290 -9.22 13.01 12.36
N PRO A 291 -7.97 12.66 12.70
CA PRO A 291 -7.68 11.35 13.28
C PRO A 291 -7.96 11.26 14.79
N VAL A 292 -8.14 12.37 15.49
CA VAL A 292 -8.29 12.40 16.95
C VAL A 292 -9.75 12.49 17.36
N THR A 293 -10.44 13.58 17.04
CA THR A 293 -11.85 13.78 17.39
C THR A 293 -12.78 13.45 16.23
N GLY A 294 -12.32 13.60 14.99
CA GLY A 294 -13.06 13.25 13.78
C GLY A 294 -13.22 11.75 13.53
N GLY A 295 -12.40 10.92 14.20
CA GLY A 295 -12.54 9.46 14.16
C GLY A 295 -12.06 8.82 12.85
N PHE A 296 -11.18 9.48 12.08
CA PHE A 296 -10.55 8.80 10.94
C PHE A 296 -9.63 7.66 11.41
N PRO A 297 -9.72 6.46 10.82
CA PRO A 297 -9.00 5.30 11.33
C PRO A 297 -7.48 5.44 11.14
N TYR A 298 -6.72 5.04 12.16
CA TYR A 298 -5.27 4.88 12.03
C TYR A 298 -4.97 3.56 11.33
N ARG A 299 -4.31 3.62 10.19
CA ARG A 299 -3.84 2.44 9.46
C ARG A 299 -2.33 2.52 9.27
N ARG A 300 -1.62 1.41 9.56
CA ARG A 300 -0.21 1.35 9.21
C ARG A 300 -0.06 1.45 7.68
N LEU A 301 0.97 2.16 7.23
CA LEU A 301 1.28 2.21 5.80
C LEU A 301 1.50 0.80 5.25
N ASP A 302 1.11 0.55 4.01
CA ASP A 302 1.45 -0.70 3.33
C ASP A 302 2.96 -0.93 3.34
N ALA A 303 3.35 -2.19 3.34
CA ALA A 303 4.77 -2.56 3.39
C ALA A 303 5.59 -1.89 2.28
N GLU A 304 5.04 -1.87 1.07
CA GLU A 304 5.69 -1.30 -0.12
C GLU A 304 5.84 0.23 0.02
N VAL A 305 4.79 0.91 0.45
CA VAL A 305 4.79 2.37 0.66
C VAL A 305 5.79 2.75 1.75
N LEU A 306 5.85 1.97 2.83
CA LEU A 306 6.75 2.22 3.95
C LEU A 306 8.22 1.93 3.58
N ASP A 307 8.48 0.84 2.85
CA ASP A 307 9.83 0.53 2.34
C ASP A 307 10.34 1.63 1.41
N ASP A 308 9.50 2.05 0.46
CA ASP A 308 9.81 3.16 -0.45
C ASP A 308 10.08 4.46 0.31
N ALA A 309 9.21 4.82 1.28
CA ALA A 309 9.38 6.04 2.06
C ALA A 309 10.70 6.03 2.87
N ILE A 310 11.05 4.90 3.50
CA ILE A 310 12.30 4.76 4.26
C ILE A 310 13.49 4.83 3.32
N CYS A 311 13.47 4.11 2.20
CA CYS A 311 14.56 4.10 1.25
C CYS A 311 14.80 5.48 0.61
N ASP A 312 13.74 6.19 0.25
CA ASP A 312 13.83 7.54 -0.31
C ASP A 312 14.39 8.56 0.70
N LEU A 313 13.99 8.46 1.98
CA LEU A 313 14.52 9.32 3.03
C LEU A 313 15.98 9.04 3.37
N THR A 314 16.40 7.77 3.32
CA THR A 314 17.72 7.33 3.77
C THR A 314 18.72 7.14 2.64
N ASP A 315 18.31 7.34 1.38
CA ASP A 315 19.09 7.02 0.19
C ASP A 315 19.70 5.60 0.27
N THR A 316 18.87 4.64 0.69
CA THR A 316 19.28 3.23 0.76
C THR A 316 18.71 2.46 -0.42
N LYS A 317 19.57 1.61 -1.01
CA LYS A 317 19.15 0.74 -2.11
C LYS A 317 18.13 -0.30 -1.65
N ARG A 318 17.19 -0.59 -2.53
CA ARG A 318 16.23 -1.67 -2.40
C ARG A 318 16.83 -2.93 -3.01
N ASP A 319 16.91 -3.98 -2.23
CA ASP A 319 17.41 -5.29 -2.66
C ASP A 319 16.25 -6.28 -2.61
N TYR A 320 16.00 -6.98 -3.70
CA TYR A 320 14.94 -7.98 -3.80
C TYR A 320 15.51 -9.37 -4.00
N GLN A 321 14.70 -10.36 -3.65
CA GLN A 321 15.00 -11.78 -3.79
C GLN A 321 13.80 -12.50 -4.41
N SER A 322 14.06 -13.57 -5.15
CA SER A 322 13.08 -14.53 -5.65
C SER A 322 13.60 -15.93 -5.44
N ILE A 323 12.70 -16.90 -5.28
CA ILE A 323 13.06 -18.33 -5.24
C ILE A 323 13.53 -18.78 -6.62
N ALA A 324 12.87 -18.29 -7.68
CA ALA A 324 13.34 -18.52 -9.05
C ALA A 324 14.60 -17.63 -9.31
N PRO A 325 15.77 -18.24 -9.59
CA PRO A 325 16.99 -17.46 -9.81
C PRO A 325 17.00 -16.82 -11.21
N GLU A 326 17.88 -15.84 -11.38
CA GLU A 326 18.24 -15.37 -12.74
C GLU A 326 18.93 -16.51 -13.53
N PRO A 327 18.72 -16.64 -14.84
CA PRO A 327 18.00 -15.72 -15.73
C PRO A 327 16.48 -15.95 -15.82
N PHE A 328 15.92 -16.86 -15.03
CA PHE A 328 14.51 -17.21 -15.10
C PHE A 328 13.60 -16.12 -14.52
N THR A 329 14.11 -15.34 -13.58
CA THR A 329 13.46 -14.15 -13.02
C THR A 329 14.40 -12.97 -13.14
N PHE A 330 13.87 -11.83 -13.56
CA PHE A 330 14.61 -10.57 -13.51
C PHE A 330 14.37 -9.88 -12.17
N LEU A 331 15.45 -9.70 -11.39
CA LEU A 331 15.40 -8.95 -10.13
C LEU A 331 15.69 -7.46 -10.41
N PRO A 332 14.68 -6.59 -10.30
CA PRO A 332 14.87 -5.17 -10.63
C PRO A 332 15.75 -4.48 -9.60
N ALA A 333 16.91 -3.97 -10.05
CA ALA A 333 17.82 -3.24 -9.19
C ALA A 333 17.22 -1.89 -8.75
N ASN A 334 17.08 -1.68 -7.45
CA ASN A 334 16.64 -0.42 -6.83
C ASN A 334 15.29 0.13 -7.32
N ARG A 335 14.42 -0.72 -7.89
CA ARG A 335 13.07 -0.33 -8.29
C ARG A 335 12.22 -0.07 -7.04
N ARG A 336 11.28 0.88 -7.12
CA ARG A 336 10.35 1.13 -6.02
C ARG A 336 9.52 -0.11 -5.72
N SER A 337 9.27 -0.37 -4.43
CA SER A 337 8.54 -1.55 -3.96
C SER A 337 7.10 -1.61 -4.48
N VAL A 338 6.43 -0.47 -4.64
CA VAL A 338 5.09 -0.38 -5.24
C VAL A 338 5.05 -0.76 -6.72
N LEU A 339 6.21 -0.76 -7.41
CA LEU A 339 6.34 -1.11 -8.83
C LEU A 339 6.71 -2.57 -9.06
N ILE A 340 6.81 -3.39 -8.02
CA ILE A 340 7.15 -4.81 -8.17
C ILE A 340 5.92 -5.57 -8.64
N GLU A 341 5.97 -6.02 -9.89
CA GLU A 341 4.86 -6.72 -10.56
C GLU A 341 4.57 -8.07 -9.93
N ASP A 342 5.62 -8.82 -9.63
CA ASP A 342 5.55 -10.21 -9.23
C ASP A 342 5.43 -10.35 -7.70
N GLY A 343 4.39 -11.04 -7.24
CA GLY A 343 4.21 -11.39 -5.83
C GLY A 343 5.35 -12.25 -5.26
N SER A 344 6.07 -12.98 -6.12
CA SER A 344 7.20 -13.82 -5.73
C SER A 344 8.48 -13.04 -5.45
N ILE A 345 8.62 -11.84 -6.01
CA ILE A 345 9.77 -10.97 -5.77
C ILE A 345 9.53 -10.16 -4.50
N SER A 346 10.36 -10.34 -3.50
CA SER A 346 10.19 -9.69 -2.19
C SER A 346 11.52 -9.42 -1.50
N ASN A 347 11.48 -8.85 -0.32
CA ASN A 347 12.63 -8.73 0.58
C ASN A 347 12.19 -8.94 2.04
N ALA A 348 13.16 -9.04 2.94
CA ALA A 348 12.89 -9.30 4.36
C ALA A 348 12.00 -8.22 5.02
N PHE A 349 12.11 -6.96 4.58
CA PHE A 349 11.26 -5.88 5.07
C PHE A 349 9.81 -6.06 4.62
N LEU A 350 9.58 -6.25 3.33
CA LEU A 350 8.24 -6.41 2.77
C LEU A 350 7.49 -7.60 3.40
N LEU A 351 8.17 -8.74 3.55
CA LEU A 351 7.61 -9.92 4.22
C LEU A 351 7.28 -9.63 5.69
N LEU A 352 8.20 -8.99 6.41
CA LEU A 352 8.01 -8.66 7.82
C LEU A 352 6.85 -7.67 8.03
N PHE A 353 6.67 -6.73 7.08
CA PHE A 353 5.65 -5.70 7.16
C PHE A 353 4.35 -6.06 6.44
N GLY A 354 4.16 -7.32 6.06
CA GLY A 354 2.87 -7.88 5.70
C GLY A 354 2.45 -7.65 4.25
N ARG A 355 3.42 -7.55 3.31
CA ARG A 355 3.14 -7.67 1.88
C ARG A 355 2.46 -9.00 1.62
N PRO A 356 1.35 -9.07 0.85
CA PRO A 356 0.65 -10.32 0.56
C PRO A 356 1.50 -11.22 -0.34
N ALA A 357 1.36 -12.52 -0.13
CA ALA A 357 1.98 -13.54 -0.98
C ALA A 357 1.29 -13.69 -2.34
N ARG A 358 0.09 -13.14 -2.51
CA ARG A 358 -0.78 -13.23 -3.71
C ARG A 358 -1.18 -14.67 -4.04
N ASP A 359 -1.37 -15.49 -3.02
CA ASP A 359 -1.76 -16.90 -3.18
C ASP A 359 -3.27 -17.07 -3.32
N THR A 360 -4.03 -16.27 -2.58
CA THR A 360 -5.48 -16.43 -2.44
C THR A 360 -6.30 -15.35 -3.13
N GLY A 361 -5.75 -14.15 -3.28
CA GLY A 361 -6.46 -12.95 -3.74
C GLY A 361 -7.48 -12.39 -2.73
N ARG A 362 -7.35 -12.74 -1.44
CA ARG A 362 -8.19 -12.23 -0.35
C ARG A 362 -7.62 -10.93 0.20
N LEU A 363 -8.50 -10.07 0.70
CA LEU A 363 -8.09 -8.81 1.32
C LEU A 363 -7.25 -9.01 2.58
N ASP A 364 -7.57 -10.04 3.38
CA ASP A 364 -6.90 -10.36 4.64
C ASP A 364 -5.50 -10.97 4.46
N GLU A 365 -5.10 -11.29 3.23
CA GLU A 365 -3.74 -11.72 2.93
C GLU A 365 -2.71 -10.59 3.13
N ARG A 366 -3.14 -9.33 3.04
CA ARG A 366 -2.33 -8.15 3.37
C ARG A 366 -2.44 -7.83 4.86
N HIS A 367 -1.35 -8.04 5.59
CA HIS A 367 -1.33 -7.85 7.05
C HIS A 367 -0.73 -6.51 7.47
N ASN A 368 -1.57 -5.51 7.70
CA ASN A 368 -1.15 -4.22 8.23
C ASN A 368 -1.13 -4.15 9.77
N GLY A 369 -1.26 -5.29 10.45
CA GLY A 369 -1.14 -5.38 11.91
C GLY A 369 0.26 -5.06 12.43
N ILE A 370 0.32 -4.64 13.69
CA ILE A 370 1.58 -4.28 14.36
C ILE A 370 2.12 -5.48 15.10
N THR A 371 3.41 -5.78 14.91
CA THR A 371 4.10 -6.83 15.64
C THR A 371 5.32 -6.30 16.38
N ALA A 372 5.72 -6.99 17.46
CA ALA A 372 6.95 -6.67 18.19
C ALA A 372 8.19 -6.80 17.28
N LYS A 373 8.19 -7.75 16.33
CA LYS A 373 9.29 -7.97 15.38
C LYS A 373 9.50 -6.75 14.48
N GLN A 374 8.42 -6.14 13.98
CA GLN A 374 8.49 -4.92 13.15
C GLN A 374 9.11 -3.75 13.92
N ARG A 375 8.69 -3.54 15.18
CA ARG A 375 9.28 -2.50 16.04
C ARG A 375 10.76 -2.73 16.29
N LEU A 376 11.15 -3.95 16.64
CA LEU A 376 12.56 -4.31 16.84
C LEU A 376 13.39 -4.12 15.57
N TYR A 377 12.84 -4.42 14.40
CA TYR A 377 13.52 -4.19 13.13
C TYR A 377 13.80 -2.70 12.91
N LEU A 378 12.81 -1.83 13.09
CA LEU A 378 12.97 -0.39 12.91
C LEU A 378 13.95 0.21 13.93
N PHE A 379 13.90 -0.25 15.18
CA PHE A 379 14.80 0.24 16.23
C PHE A 379 16.26 -0.21 16.06
N ASN A 380 16.49 -1.42 15.54
CA ASN A 380 17.81 -2.03 15.50
C ASN A 380 18.44 -2.06 14.08
N SER A 381 17.76 -1.55 13.05
CA SER A 381 18.26 -1.57 11.69
C SER A 381 19.45 -0.63 11.51
N GLY A 382 20.66 -1.19 11.46
CA GLY A 382 21.87 -0.44 11.15
C GLY A 382 21.83 0.23 9.78
N LYS A 383 21.18 -0.41 8.78
CA LYS A 383 20.98 0.16 7.42
C LYS A 383 20.19 1.47 7.48
N ILE A 384 19.07 1.48 8.20
CA ILE A 384 18.22 2.68 8.39
C ILE A 384 19.01 3.75 9.15
N PHE A 385 19.59 3.40 10.29
CA PHE A 385 20.31 4.34 11.14
C PHE A 385 21.51 5.01 10.43
N GLN A 386 22.29 4.25 9.67
CA GLN A 386 23.39 4.77 8.87
C GLN A 386 22.86 5.66 7.71
N GLY A 387 21.75 5.27 7.06
CA GLY A 387 21.12 6.06 6.03
C GLY A 387 20.66 7.43 6.54
N LEU A 388 19.99 7.46 7.70
CA LEU A 388 19.61 8.72 8.35
C LEU A 388 20.86 9.58 8.68
N GLY A 389 21.95 8.94 9.11
CA GLY A 389 23.23 9.63 9.33
C GLY A 389 23.79 10.27 8.06
N ARG A 390 23.73 9.58 6.91
CA ARG A 390 24.14 10.15 5.62
C ARG A 390 23.26 11.33 5.22
N MET A 391 21.95 11.18 5.31
CA MET A 391 20.97 12.22 4.97
C MET A 391 21.26 13.54 5.71
N VAL A 392 21.49 13.51 7.03
CA VAL A 392 21.72 14.72 7.83
C VAL A 392 23.17 15.23 7.80
N ASN A 393 24.11 14.42 7.27
CA ASN A 393 25.50 14.81 7.12
C ASN A 393 25.83 15.43 5.74
N ASP A 394 24.83 15.55 4.86
CA ASP A 394 24.97 16.21 3.58
C ASP A 394 25.44 17.67 3.78
N ARG A 395 26.22 18.17 2.81
CA ARG A 395 26.73 19.55 2.80
C ARG A 395 25.64 20.60 2.96
N ALA A 396 24.43 20.32 2.44
CA ALA A 396 23.27 21.21 2.57
C ALA A 396 22.85 21.39 4.04
N TYR A 397 22.87 20.31 4.85
CA TYR A 397 22.54 20.36 6.27
C TYR A 397 23.60 21.08 7.11
N ARG A 398 24.88 20.96 6.76
CA ARG A 398 25.97 21.60 7.51
C ARG A 398 25.96 23.11 7.49
N ARG A 399 25.23 23.71 6.54
CA ARG A 399 25.10 25.18 6.39
C ARG A 399 23.84 25.74 7.05
N GLN A 400 22.97 24.88 7.55
CA GLN A 400 21.68 25.27 8.14
C GLN A 400 21.82 25.44 9.65
N SER A 401 21.02 26.36 10.20
CA SER A 401 20.79 26.44 11.65
C SER A 401 20.00 25.23 12.14
N MET A 402 20.10 24.93 13.42
CA MET A 402 19.33 23.82 14.00
C MET A 402 17.81 24.02 13.86
N ALA A 403 17.33 25.26 13.84
CA ALA A 403 15.93 25.58 13.64
C ALA A 403 15.45 25.23 12.21
N GLU A 404 16.30 25.45 11.20
CA GLU A 404 16.04 25.07 9.80
C GLU A 404 16.10 23.57 9.63
N ILE A 405 17.06 22.87 10.26
CA ILE A 405 17.17 21.41 10.23
C ILE A 405 15.91 20.76 10.83
N ILE A 406 15.45 21.20 12.00
CA ILE A 406 14.21 20.71 12.62
C ILE A 406 13.04 20.91 11.65
N GLN A 407 12.92 22.08 11.05
CA GLN A 407 11.84 22.36 10.11
C GLN A 407 11.90 21.50 8.86
N ASP A 408 13.09 21.28 8.28
CA ASP A 408 13.29 20.42 7.10
C ASP A 408 12.93 18.97 7.40
N LEU A 409 13.37 18.43 8.53
CA LEU A 409 13.03 17.08 8.95
C LEU A 409 11.53 16.87 9.11
N TYR A 410 10.81 17.80 9.73
CA TYR A 410 9.35 17.70 9.85
C TYR A 410 8.65 17.68 8.48
N TRP A 411 9.08 18.53 7.55
CA TRP A 411 8.54 18.50 6.19
C TRP A 411 8.79 17.18 5.47
N ARG A 412 9.97 16.60 5.62
CA ARG A 412 10.32 15.33 4.97
C ARG A 412 9.58 14.13 5.56
N PHE A 413 9.43 14.08 6.90
CA PHE A 413 8.84 12.93 7.58
C PHE A 413 7.31 13.04 7.73
N TYR A 414 6.80 14.23 8.02
CA TYR A 414 5.40 14.45 8.36
C TYR A 414 4.60 15.26 7.36
N ALA A 415 5.26 15.81 6.34
CA ALA A 415 4.64 16.71 5.35
C ALA A 415 4.02 17.97 5.97
N ARG A 416 4.50 18.40 7.14
CA ARG A 416 4.07 19.62 7.84
C ARG A 416 5.25 20.31 8.55
N PRO A 417 5.14 21.60 8.90
CA PRO A 417 6.11 22.21 9.79
C PRO A 417 5.94 21.70 11.23
N PRO A 418 6.98 21.83 12.09
CA PRO A 418 6.82 21.64 13.52
C PRO A 418 5.89 22.74 14.09
N THR A 419 5.07 22.36 15.08
CA THR A 419 4.31 23.36 15.84
C THR A 419 5.28 24.27 16.62
N PRO A 420 4.84 25.46 17.06
CA PRO A 420 5.64 26.32 17.92
C PRO A 420 6.16 25.62 19.18
N SER A 421 5.33 24.77 19.79
CA SER A 421 5.68 23.97 20.99
C SER A 421 6.73 22.90 20.66
N GLU A 422 6.54 22.11 19.58
CA GLU A 422 7.53 21.12 19.13
C GLU A 422 8.87 21.79 18.87
N LYS A 423 8.89 22.89 18.10
CA LYS A 423 10.10 23.63 17.76
C LYS A 423 10.79 24.18 19.02
N LYS A 424 10.05 24.79 19.95
CA LYS A 424 10.56 25.33 21.22
C LYS A 424 11.19 24.22 22.07
N ASN A 425 10.51 23.07 22.21
CA ASN A 425 10.96 21.95 23.03
C ASN A 425 12.25 21.32 22.44
N LEU A 426 12.30 21.09 21.11
CA LEU A 426 13.46 20.54 20.44
C LEU A 426 14.67 21.47 20.51
N LEU A 427 14.49 22.78 20.28
CA LEU A 427 15.56 23.76 20.42
C LEU A 427 16.01 23.91 21.89
N GLY A 428 15.08 23.84 22.84
CA GLY A 428 15.39 23.83 24.27
C GLY A 428 16.21 22.61 24.69
N HIS A 429 15.88 21.44 24.16
CA HIS A 429 16.66 20.22 24.37
C HIS A 429 18.06 20.33 23.75
N PHE A 430 18.16 20.75 22.50
CA PHE A 430 19.44 20.95 21.83
C PHE A 430 20.38 21.90 22.59
N LYS A 431 19.86 23.00 23.15
CA LYS A 431 20.64 23.95 23.97
C LYS A 431 21.20 23.33 25.24
N LYS A 432 20.53 22.34 25.82
CA LYS A 432 20.94 21.65 27.05
C LYS A 432 22.00 20.58 26.82
N LEU A 433 22.29 20.18 25.56
CA LEU A 433 23.34 19.23 25.26
C LEU A 433 24.71 19.83 25.59
N SER A 434 25.49 19.11 26.40
CA SER A 434 26.73 19.60 26.96
C SER A 434 27.93 19.40 26.04
N SER A 435 27.96 18.31 25.27
CA SER A 435 29.10 17.99 24.41
C SER A 435 28.86 18.35 22.95
N GLY A 436 29.94 18.71 22.25
CA GLY A 436 29.91 18.91 20.78
C GLY A 436 29.50 17.63 20.03
N ALA A 437 29.87 16.47 20.56
CA ALA A 437 29.49 15.17 19.98
C ALA A 437 27.99 14.92 20.06
N GLU A 438 27.33 15.25 21.16
CA GLU A 438 25.87 15.15 21.31
C GLU A 438 25.14 16.10 20.34
N LYS A 439 25.60 17.35 20.27
CA LYS A 439 25.05 18.35 19.34
C LYS A 439 25.18 17.91 17.90
N TRP A 440 26.28 17.28 17.55
CA TRP A 440 26.50 16.77 16.19
C TRP A 440 25.60 15.57 15.85
N ARG A 441 25.28 14.71 16.81
CA ARG A 441 24.38 13.56 16.64
C ARG A 441 22.90 13.94 16.62
N PHE A 442 22.52 15.05 17.23
CA PHE A 442 21.15 15.44 17.44
C PHE A 442 20.27 15.40 16.19
N PRO A 443 20.67 15.89 14.98
CA PRO A 443 19.83 15.79 13.79
C PRO A 443 19.50 14.36 13.38
N ARG A 444 20.46 13.44 13.47
CA ARG A 444 20.26 12.01 13.16
C ARG A 444 19.33 11.37 14.19
N ASP A 445 19.54 11.63 15.44
CA ASP A 445 18.74 11.06 16.53
C ASP A 445 17.30 11.59 16.47
N LEU A 446 17.10 12.86 16.11
CA LEU A 446 15.78 13.43 15.80
C LEU A 446 15.13 12.74 14.60
N ALA A 447 15.85 12.58 13.48
CA ALA A 447 15.33 11.88 12.30
C ALA A 447 14.91 10.43 12.63
N TRP A 448 15.70 9.73 13.45
CA TRP A 448 15.37 8.39 13.93
C TRP A 448 14.09 8.38 14.80
N CYS A 449 13.92 9.36 15.68
CA CYS A 449 12.69 9.51 16.48
C CYS A 449 11.47 9.77 15.58
N LEU A 450 11.60 10.67 14.60
CA LEU A 450 10.52 10.98 13.66
C LEU A 450 10.12 9.74 12.85
N LEU A 451 11.08 8.97 12.34
CA LEU A 451 10.84 7.73 11.60
C LEU A 451 10.07 6.69 12.43
N ASN A 452 10.38 6.56 13.71
CA ASN A 452 9.75 5.60 14.60
C ASN A 452 8.44 6.09 15.25
N SER A 453 7.96 7.27 14.87
CA SER A 453 6.72 7.84 15.39
C SER A 453 5.47 7.24 14.74
N ARG A 454 4.33 7.38 15.43
CA ARG A 454 3.03 7.04 14.83
C ARG A 454 2.73 7.89 13.61
N GLU A 455 3.07 9.17 13.63
CA GLU A 455 2.79 10.10 12.55
C GLU A 455 3.49 9.72 11.24
N PHE A 456 4.67 9.10 11.31
CA PHE A 456 5.36 8.58 10.14
C PHE A 456 4.83 7.22 9.68
N LEU A 457 4.68 6.27 10.62
CA LEU A 457 4.39 4.88 10.32
C LEU A 457 2.95 4.61 9.93
N TYR A 458 2.04 5.53 10.27
CA TYR A 458 0.61 5.36 10.05
C TYR A 458 0.06 6.47 9.17
N GLN A 459 -0.97 6.09 8.43
CA GLN A 459 -1.91 7.03 7.86
C GLN A 459 -2.92 7.43 8.94
N HIS A 460 -3.27 8.67 8.97
CA HIS A 460 -4.17 9.27 9.95
C HIS A 460 -4.95 10.43 9.33
#